data_d21d2aaa5d0a7ecf601c4bcf37e6b5ae
#
_entry.id   d21d2aaa5d0a7ecf601c4bcf37e6b5ae
#
_cell.length_a   1.000
_cell.length_b   1.000
_cell.length_c   1.000
_cell.angle_alpha   90.00
_cell.angle_beta   90.00
_cell.angle_gamma   90.00
#
_symmetry.space_group_name_H-M   'P 1'
#
loop_
_entity.id
_entity.type
_entity.pdbx_description
1 polymer ?
#
loop_
_entity_poly.entity_id
_entity_poly.type
_entity_poly.pdbx_seq_one_letter_code
_entity_poly.pdbx_strand_id
1 'polypeptide(L)'
;MILLLSTSFCFAQSKEIIKTNKAPVPIAPYSQGIKANGFLFVSGQIGLIPSTRKLAEGGVEAETTQIMENIRAVLTAGGAGMKDVVSTTIYLKNIDDFQKMNEIYGKYFTGNFPTRSTVGVSSLAGGASIEITVMALLPSNNK
;
A
#
# COMPACT_ATOMS: atom_id res chain seq x y z
N MET A 1 5.09 29.17 47.09
CA MET A 1 4.20 28.20 46.43
C MET A 1 4.32 28.45 44.92
N ILE A 2 5.14 27.62 44.19
CA ILE A 2 5.40 27.81 42.77
C ILE A 2 4.36 26.93 42.05
N LEU A 3 3.46 27.55 41.28
CA LEU A 3 2.47 26.88 40.46
C LEU A 3 3.11 26.48 39.15
N LEU A 4 3.43 25.18 38.98
CA LEU A 4 3.86 24.65 37.68
C LEU A 4 2.65 24.56 36.75
N LEU A 5 2.55 25.48 35.78
CA LEU A 5 1.61 25.33 34.67
C LEU A 5 2.16 24.26 33.71
N SER A 6 1.58 23.08 33.71
CA SER A 6 1.84 22.06 32.67
C SER A 6 1.04 22.44 31.41
N THR A 7 1.73 22.95 30.39
CA THR A 7 1.14 23.17 29.08
C THR A 7 1.03 21.83 28.34
N SER A 8 -0.18 21.27 28.31
CA SER A 8 -0.50 20.11 27.48
C SER A 8 -0.57 20.57 26.01
N PHE A 9 0.42 20.21 25.20
CA PHE A 9 0.35 20.37 23.75
C PHE A 9 -0.63 19.33 23.20
N CYS A 10 -1.83 19.75 22.86
CA CYS A 10 -2.78 18.94 22.09
C CYS A 10 -2.33 18.95 20.63
N PHE A 11 -1.67 17.89 20.17
CA PHE A 11 -1.40 17.72 18.75
C PHE A 11 -2.72 17.37 18.05
N ALA A 12 -3.22 18.29 17.22
CA ALA A 12 -4.35 17.98 16.35
C ALA A 12 -3.95 16.84 15.41
N GLN A 13 -4.74 15.76 15.39
CA GLN A 13 -4.54 14.67 14.43
C GLN A 13 -4.75 15.21 13.01
N SER A 14 -3.69 15.27 12.22
CA SER A 14 -3.75 15.69 10.82
C SER A 14 -3.81 14.49 9.90
N LYS A 15 -4.73 14.53 8.94
CA LYS A 15 -4.88 13.56 7.86
C LYS A 15 -4.42 14.22 6.57
N GLU A 16 -3.44 13.63 5.88
CA GLU A 16 -2.94 14.08 4.59
C GLU A 16 -3.30 13.07 3.50
N ILE A 17 -3.92 13.54 2.43
CA ILE A 17 -4.27 12.71 1.27
C ILE A 17 -3.08 12.67 0.32
N ILE A 18 -2.64 11.46 -0.05
CA ILE A 18 -1.56 11.23 -1.00
C ILE A 18 -2.13 11.00 -2.39
N LYS A 19 -1.55 11.70 -3.36
CA LYS A 19 -1.90 11.59 -4.78
C LYS A 19 -0.63 11.51 -5.62
N THR A 20 -0.64 10.63 -6.63
CA THR A 20 0.43 10.52 -7.62
C THR A 20 -0.12 10.08 -8.97
N ASN A 21 0.48 10.57 -10.05
CA ASN A 21 0.17 10.12 -11.41
C ASN A 21 0.98 8.86 -11.83
N LYS A 22 1.89 8.39 -10.96
CA LYS A 22 2.70 7.18 -11.16
C LYS A 22 1.99 5.90 -10.70
N ALA A 23 0.79 6.01 -10.12
CA ALA A 23 -0.10 4.91 -9.80
C ALA A 23 -1.49 5.18 -10.39
N PRO A 24 -2.35 4.16 -10.55
CA PRO A 24 -3.69 4.37 -11.10
C PRO A 24 -4.48 5.44 -10.34
N VAL A 25 -5.05 6.38 -11.09
CA VAL A 25 -5.90 7.43 -10.50
C VAL A 25 -7.22 6.81 -10.06
N PRO A 26 -7.72 7.10 -8.84
CA PRO A 26 -9.01 6.62 -8.36
C PRO A 26 -10.17 6.98 -9.29
N ILE A 27 -11.03 6.02 -9.57
CA ILE A 27 -12.25 6.19 -10.37
C ILE A 27 -13.53 6.11 -9.53
N ALA A 28 -13.36 5.99 -8.23
CA ALA A 28 -14.41 5.84 -7.23
C ALA A 28 -14.07 6.71 -6.01
N PRO A 29 -14.96 6.86 -5.03
CA PRO A 29 -14.74 7.74 -3.86
C PRO A 29 -13.75 7.13 -2.85
N TYR A 30 -12.46 7.02 -3.22
CA TYR A 30 -11.36 6.63 -2.34
C TYR A 30 -10.09 7.44 -2.66
N SER A 31 -9.13 7.43 -1.75
CA SER A 31 -7.80 8.04 -1.93
C SER A 31 -6.77 6.95 -2.24
N GLN A 32 -5.74 7.26 -3.05
CA GLN A 32 -4.63 6.33 -3.29
C GLN A 32 -3.89 5.98 -2.01
N GLY A 33 -3.69 6.97 -1.13
CA GLY A 33 -3.10 6.78 0.18
C GLY A 33 -3.47 7.90 1.14
N ILE A 34 -3.33 7.63 2.44
CA ILE A 34 -3.59 8.58 3.52
C ILE A 34 -2.47 8.46 4.54
N LYS A 35 -1.84 9.60 4.88
CA LYS A 35 -1.00 9.69 6.08
C LYS A 35 -1.85 10.05 7.29
N ALA A 36 -1.66 9.35 8.37
CA ALA A 36 -2.25 9.66 9.67
C ALA A 36 -1.39 9.05 10.78
N ASN A 37 -1.13 9.82 11.84
CA ASN A 37 -0.47 9.35 13.07
C ASN A 37 0.84 8.57 12.84
N GLY A 38 1.70 9.04 11.94
CA GLY A 38 2.98 8.37 11.65
C GLY A 38 2.87 7.16 10.73
N PHE A 39 1.68 6.83 10.23
CA PHE A 39 1.47 5.76 9.25
C PHE A 39 1.03 6.30 7.90
N LEU A 40 1.36 5.53 6.86
CA LEU A 40 0.83 5.70 5.52
C LEU A 40 0.01 4.46 5.17
N PHE A 41 -1.27 4.68 4.97
CA PHE A 41 -2.24 3.68 4.51
C PHE A 41 -2.35 3.77 2.99
N VAL A 42 -2.11 2.69 2.27
CA VAL A 42 -2.26 2.61 0.81
C VAL A 42 -3.49 1.77 0.51
N SER A 43 -4.40 2.31 -0.28
CA SER A 43 -5.60 1.58 -0.72
C SER A 43 -5.24 0.36 -1.55
N GLY A 44 -6.13 -0.63 -1.57
CA GLY A 44 -5.99 -1.83 -2.38
C GLY A 44 -5.62 -1.49 -3.82
N GLN A 45 -4.55 -2.11 -4.30
CA GLN A 45 -4.07 -1.99 -5.67
C GLN A 45 -4.34 -3.29 -6.40
N ILE A 46 -4.92 -3.18 -7.59
CA ILE A 46 -4.98 -4.26 -8.58
C ILE A 46 -3.96 -3.97 -9.69
N GLY A 47 -3.70 -4.95 -10.54
CA GLY A 47 -2.63 -4.90 -11.55
C GLY A 47 -2.85 -3.91 -12.70
N LEU A 48 -3.47 -2.76 -12.46
CA LEU A 48 -3.70 -1.74 -13.48
C LEU A 48 -2.41 -0.99 -13.83
N ILE A 49 -2.11 -0.90 -15.11
CA ILE A 49 -1.06 -0.05 -15.67
C ILE A 49 -1.55 1.40 -15.65
N PRO A 50 -0.84 2.35 -15.00
CA PRO A 50 -1.33 3.72 -14.82
C PRO A 50 -1.67 4.45 -16.13
N SER A 51 -0.86 4.26 -17.18
CA SER A 51 -0.99 4.95 -18.47
C SER A 51 -2.17 4.45 -19.32
N THR A 52 -2.47 3.16 -19.28
CA THR A 52 -3.49 2.52 -20.12
C THR A 52 -4.78 2.20 -19.36
N ARG A 53 -4.69 2.11 -18.04
CA ARG A 53 -5.78 1.69 -17.14
C ARG A 53 -6.30 0.27 -17.44
N LYS A 54 -5.47 -0.57 -18.07
CA LYS A 54 -5.74 -1.97 -18.29
C LYS A 54 -4.95 -2.81 -17.30
N LEU A 55 -5.47 -3.99 -16.97
CA LEU A 55 -4.72 -4.98 -16.20
C LEU A 55 -3.48 -5.40 -16.98
N ALA A 56 -2.38 -5.63 -16.27
CA ALA A 56 -1.16 -6.18 -16.84
C ALA A 56 -1.45 -7.58 -17.39
N GLU A 57 -1.10 -7.80 -18.65
CA GLU A 57 -1.25 -9.09 -19.31
C GLU A 57 -0.18 -10.07 -18.81
N GLY A 58 -0.57 -11.32 -18.55
CA GLY A 58 0.31 -12.36 -18.02
C GLY A 58 -0.12 -12.96 -16.68
N GLY A 59 -1.36 -12.68 -16.26
CA GLY A 59 -1.98 -13.29 -15.08
C GLY A 59 -1.40 -12.76 -13.76
N VAL A 60 -1.50 -13.59 -12.71
CA VAL A 60 -1.16 -13.21 -11.33
C VAL A 60 0.27 -12.68 -11.18
N GLU A 61 1.23 -13.19 -11.93
CA GLU A 61 2.65 -12.80 -11.85
C GLU A 61 2.85 -11.37 -12.37
N ALA A 62 2.29 -11.07 -13.56
CA ALA A 62 2.34 -9.74 -14.15
C ALA A 62 1.53 -8.73 -13.34
N GLU A 63 0.34 -9.12 -12.88
CA GLU A 63 -0.49 -8.28 -12.02
C GLU A 63 0.20 -8.00 -10.68
N THR A 64 0.82 -9.00 -10.04
CA THR A 64 1.58 -8.81 -8.78
C THR A 64 2.72 -7.82 -9.00
N THR A 65 3.49 -7.96 -10.09
CA THR A 65 4.56 -7.02 -10.43
C THR A 65 4.02 -5.59 -10.53
N GLN A 66 2.95 -5.39 -11.32
CA GLN A 66 2.36 -4.08 -11.52
C GLN A 66 1.81 -3.48 -10.22
N ILE A 67 1.17 -4.29 -9.38
CA ILE A 67 0.66 -3.87 -8.06
C ILE A 67 1.79 -3.35 -7.19
N MET A 68 2.90 -4.08 -7.11
CA MET A 68 4.03 -3.70 -6.27
C MET A 68 4.67 -2.39 -6.75
N GLU A 69 4.71 -2.15 -8.08
CA GLU A 69 5.14 -0.87 -8.65
C GLU A 69 4.17 0.27 -8.29
N ASN A 70 2.86 0.03 -8.38
CA ASN A 70 1.84 1.01 -8.00
C ASN A 70 1.94 1.37 -6.52
N ILE A 71 2.08 0.37 -5.64
CA ILE A 71 2.29 0.54 -4.19
C ILE A 71 3.55 1.37 -3.94
N ARG A 72 4.67 1.02 -4.59
CA ARG A 72 5.93 1.76 -4.47
C ARG A 72 5.77 3.23 -4.86
N ALA A 73 5.01 3.52 -5.91
CA ALA A 73 4.75 4.88 -6.35
C ALA A 73 3.95 5.68 -5.32
N VAL A 74 2.92 5.09 -4.70
CA VAL A 74 2.12 5.75 -3.65
C VAL A 74 2.94 5.94 -2.38
N LEU A 75 3.72 4.93 -1.97
CA LEU A 75 4.62 5.01 -0.82
C LEU A 75 5.63 6.15 -1.00
N THR A 76 6.28 6.23 -2.16
CA THR A 76 7.26 7.28 -2.48
C THR A 76 6.62 8.67 -2.44
N ALA A 77 5.42 8.82 -3.02
CA ALA A 77 4.67 10.08 -2.96
C ALA A 77 4.30 10.48 -1.52
N GLY A 78 4.10 9.49 -0.66
CA GLY A 78 3.85 9.66 0.77
C GLY A 78 5.10 9.84 1.63
N GLY A 79 6.32 9.76 1.08
CA GLY A 79 7.57 9.90 1.83
C GLY A 79 8.01 8.63 2.55
N ALA A 80 7.52 7.47 2.10
CA ALA A 80 7.93 6.14 2.57
C ALA A 80 8.50 5.30 1.42
N GLY A 81 9.02 4.13 1.74
CA GLY A 81 9.49 3.15 0.78
C GLY A 81 9.05 1.73 1.14
N MET A 82 9.40 0.76 0.31
CA MET A 82 9.07 -0.66 0.56
C MET A 82 9.62 -1.17 1.89
N LYS A 83 10.77 -0.70 2.31
CA LYS A 83 11.41 -1.04 3.61
C LYS A 83 10.59 -0.59 4.83
N ASP A 84 9.72 0.40 4.65
CA ASP A 84 8.90 0.99 5.71
C ASP A 84 7.53 0.30 5.83
N VAL A 85 7.21 -0.65 4.93
CA VAL A 85 5.96 -1.42 4.99
C VAL A 85 5.99 -2.34 6.20
N VAL A 86 4.96 -2.25 7.04
CA VAL A 86 4.83 -3.05 8.26
C VAL A 86 3.72 -4.10 8.17
N SER A 87 2.74 -3.89 7.29
CA SER A 87 1.63 -4.83 7.12
C SER A 87 1.16 -4.86 5.68
N THR A 88 0.78 -6.06 5.22
CA THR A 88 0.15 -6.29 3.91
C THR A 88 -1.05 -7.22 4.06
N THR A 89 -2.08 -6.98 3.25
CA THR A 89 -3.17 -7.93 3.04
C THR A 89 -3.27 -8.21 1.56
N ILE A 90 -3.34 -9.50 1.21
CA ILE A 90 -3.39 -9.98 -0.17
C ILE A 90 -4.68 -10.77 -0.37
N TYR A 91 -5.42 -10.42 -1.41
CA TYR A 91 -6.61 -11.10 -1.86
C TYR A 91 -6.31 -11.78 -3.20
N LEU A 92 -6.48 -13.09 -3.28
CA LEU A 92 -6.28 -13.88 -4.50
C LEU A 92 -7.63 -14.39 -5.01
N LYS A 93 -7.92 -14.17 -6.29
CA LYS A 93 -9.10 -14.77 -6.93
C LYS A 93 -8.99 -16.30 -6.97
N ASN A 94 -7.79 -16.82 -7.21
CA ASN A 94 -7.48 -18.24 -7.11
C ASN A 94 -6.38 -18.44 -6.07
N ILE A 95 -6.67 -19.14 -4.98
CA ILE A 95 -5.69 -19.40 -3.91
C ILE A 95 -4.51 -20.27 -4.37
N ASP A 96 -4.68 -21.07 -5.42
CA ASP A 96 -3.61 -21.90 -6.00
C ASP A 96 -2.49 -21.06 -6.63
N ASP A 97 -2.74 -19.77 -6.91
CA ASP A 97 -1.72 -18.83 -7.39
C ASP A 97 -0.79 -18.29 -6.28
N PHE A 98 -0.99 -18.75 -5.03
CA PHE A 98 -0.22 -18.31 -3.86
C PHE A 98 1.30 -18.39 -4.07
N GLN A 99 1.79 -19.50 -4.65
CA GLN A 99 3.23 -19.69 -4.86
C GLN A 99 3.79 -18.74 -5.90
N LYS A 100 3.12 -18.58 -7.04
CA LYS A 100 3.53 -17.65 -8.10
C LYS A 100 3.55 -16.20 -7.61
N MET A 101 2.52 -15.80 -6.86
CA MET A 101 2.47 -14.50 -6.22
C MET A 101 3.65 -14.29 -5.28
N ASN A 102 3.97 -15.28 -4.41
CA ASN A 102 5.07 -15.17 -3.45
C ASN A 102 6.43 -14.96 -4.11
N GLU A 103 6.69 -15.63 -5.23
CA GLU A 103 7.96 -15.50 -5.99
C GLU A 103 8.18 -14.07 -6.48
N ILE A 104 7.12 -13.37 -6.86
CA ILE A 104 7.19 -11.97 -7.29
C ILE A 104 7.23 -11.03 -6.08
N TYR A 105 6.28 -11.20 -5.15
CA TYR A 105 6.15 -10.35 -3.96
C TYR A 105 7.45 -10.30 -3.14
N GLY A 106 8.10 -11.45 -2.96
CA GLY A 106 9.33 -11.56 -2.17
C GLY A 106 10.50 -10.73 -2.72
N LYS A 107 10.53 -10.45 -4.02
CA LYS A 107 11.60 -9.65 -4.66
C LYS A 107 11.58 -8.17 -4.24
N TYR A 108 10.46 -7.70 -3.72
CA TYR A 108 10.28 -6.29 -3.31
C TYR A 108 10.73 -5.99 -1.88
N PHE A 109 11.09 -7.02 -1.11
CA PHE A 109 11.54 -6.86 0.27
C PHE A 109 12.95 -7.44 0.43
N THR A 110 13.83 -6.66 1.03
CA THR A 110 15.21 -7.07 1.35
C THR A 110 15.35 -7.20 2.86
N GLY A 111 15.49 -8.43 3.35
CA GLY A 111 15.67 -8.73 4.78
C GLY A 111 14.37 -8.94 5.51
N ASN A 112 13.83 -7.92 6.19
CA ASN A 112 12.64 -8.07 7.01
C ASN A 112 11.35 -7.97 6.17
N PHE A 113 10.54 -9.03 6.21
CA PHE A 113 9.20 -9.01 5.61
C PHE A 113 8.18 -8.34 6.54
N PRO A 114 7.17 -7.63 5.98
CA PRO A 114 6.04 -7.14 6.78
C PRO A 114 5.17 -8.30 7.28
N THR A 115 4.34 -8.03 8.28
CA THR A 115 3.24 -8.95 8.62
C THR A 115 2.32 -9.09 7.41
N ARG A 116 1.73 -10.28 7.22
CA ARG A 116 0.89 -10.53 6.04
C ARG A 116 -0.28 -11.44 6.34
N SER A 117 -1.43 -11.11 5.75
CA SER A 117 -2.55 -12.03 5.58
C SER A 117 -2.77 -12.27 4.09
N THR A 118 -3.03 -13.52 3.70
CA THR A 118 -3.37 -13.88 2.32
C THR A 118 -4.61 -14.75 2.32
N VAL A 119 -5.63 -14.37 1.57
CA VAL A 119 -6.92 -15.07 1.50
C VAL A 119 -7.40 -15.22 0.07
N GLY A 120 -8.11 -16.31 -0.20
CA GLY A 120 -8.86 -16.49 -1.43
C GLY A 120 -10.21 -15.77 -1.36
N VAL A 121 -10.63 -15.14 -2.46
CA VAL A 121 -11.90 -14.43 -2.58
C VAL A 121 -12.67 -14.86 -3.82
N SER A 122 -13.98 -14.68 -3.83
CA SER A 122 -14.84 -15.09 -4.97
C SER A 122 -14.62 -14.22 -6.22
N SER A 123 -14.32 -12.94 -6.05
CA SER A 123 -14.09 -12.00 -7.17
C SER A 123 -13.34 -10.76 -6.69
N LEU A 124 -12.70 -10.07 -7.63
CA LEU A 124 -12.01 -8.80 -7.44
C LEU A 124 -12.48 -7.78 -8.48
N ALA A 125 -12.34 -6.49 -8.15
CA ALA A 125 -12.70 -5.39 -9.03
C ALA A 125 -11.97 -5.48 -10.38
N GLY A 126 -12.66 -5.11 -11.46
CA GLY A 126 -12.08 -5.09 -12.80
C GLY A 126 -11.65 -6.46 -13.35
N GLY A 127 -12.05 -7.57 -12.72
CA GLY A 127 -11.66 -8.92 -13.12
C GLY A 127 -10.21 -9.29 -12.75
N ALA A 128 -9.59 -8.53 -11.84
CA ALA A 128 -8.22 -8.79 -11.38
C ALA A 128 -8.05 -10.19 -10.76
N SER A 129 -6.85 -10.73 -10.87
CA SER A 129 -6.45 -12.01 -10.26
C SER A 129 -5.99 -11.82 -8.81
N ILE A 130 -5.56 -10.62 -8.46
CA ILE A 130 -4.98 -10.29 -7.17
C ILE A 130 -5.22 -8.82 -6.80
N GLU A 131 -5.38 -8.56 -5.52
CA GLU A 131 -5.37 -7.22 -4.93
C GLU A 131 -4.46 -7.21 -3.70
N ILE A 132 -3.70 -6.13 -3.51
CA ILE A 132 -2.82 -5.96 -2.35
C ILE A 132 -3.04 -4.59 -1.73
N THR A 133 -3.22 -4.55 -0.39
CA THR A 133 -3.20 -3.33 0.40
C THR A 133 -2.01 -3.34 1.37
N VAL A 134 -1.45 -2.17 1.67
CA VAL A 134 -0.31 -2.08 2.59
C VAL A 134 -0.48 -0.93 3.57
N MET A 135 0.20 -1.07 4.71
CA MET A 135 0.42 -0.01 5.68
C MET A 135 1.93 0.12 5.92
N ALA A 136 2.43 1.35 5.88
CA ALA A 136 3.83 1.66 6.15
C ALA A 136 3.96 2.58 7.36
N LEU A 137 5.05 2.41 8.12
CA LEU A 137 5.46 3.35 9.15
C LEU A 137 6.27 4.48 8.48
N LEU A 138 5.87 5.72 8.70
CA LEU A 138 6.61 6.85 8.15
C LEU A 138 7.97 6.99 8.88
N PRO A 139 9.05 7.30 8.15
CA PRO A 139 10.32 7.62 8.77
C PRO A 139 10.16 8.74 9.79
N SER A 140 10.72 8.57 10.99
CA SER A 140 10.71 9.64 12.00
C SER A 140 11.50 10.83 11.47
N ASN A 141 10.88 12.00 11.40
CA ASN A 141 11.58 13.26 11.17
C ASN A 141 12.36 13.62 12.46
N ASN A 142 13.44 12.89 12.73
CA ASN A 142 14.42 13.34 13.71
C ASN A 142 15.17 14.54 13.09
N LYS A 143 14.63 15.74 13.33
CA LYS A 143 15.39 17.01 13.25
C LYS A 143 15.65 17.50 14.66
#